data_c22b77abc981738e592366e4378e9025
#
_entry.id   c22b77abc981738e592366e4378e9025
#
_cell.length_a   1.000
_cell.length_b   1.000
_cell.length_c   1.000
_cell.angle_alpha   90.00
_cell.angle_beta   90.00
_cell.angle_gamma   90.00
#
_symmetry.space_group_name_H-M   'P 1'
#
loop_
_entity.id
_entity.type
_entity.pdbx_description
1 polymer ?
#
loop_
_entity_poly.entity_id
_entity_poly.type
_entity_poly.pdbx_seq_one_letter_code
_entity_poly.pdbx_strand_id
1 'polypeptide(L)'
;MPLRKQTTKKTMLKTCRQVIIGLVLTVACGITSCDRLPIYSHYEPTPTTGWEKNDTITFGIPPVKEAGYYKEELGLRINEDYPFQRLCLIVQQTVLPSGYRHNDTLNCHLIDKKGTVRGTGINHYQYTFHVNTIRLAEGDSLHICVKHNMKREIMPGVTDIGIRVDKH
;
A
#
# COMPACT_ATOMS: atom_id res chain seq x y z
N MET A 1 -48.57 -34.40 42.62
CA MET A 1 -47.71 -34.74 41.49
C MET A 1 -47.21 -33.47 40.82
N PRO A 2 -46.08 -32.85 41.26
CA PRO A 2 -45.46 -31.76 40.51
C PRO A 2 -43.93 -31.84 40.54
N LEU A 3 -43.31 -32.84 39.88
CA LEU A 3 -41.84 -32.95 39.85
C LEU A 3 -41.24 -32.84 38.43
N ARG A 4 -42.05 -32.65 37.38
CA ARG A 4 -41.57 -32.65 35.97
C ARG A 4 -41.18 -31.29 35.40
N LYS A 5 -41.50 -30.16 36.06
CA LYS A 5 -41.22 -28.80 35.52
C LYS A 5 -39.87 -28.20 35.91
N GLN A 6 -39.16 -28.74 36.87
CA GLN A 6 -37.87 -28.19 37.31
C GLN A 6 -36.67 -28.69 36.45
N THR A 7 -36.74 -29.90 35.88
CA THR A 7 -35.64 -30.48 35.11
C THR A 7 -35.45 -29.78 33.76
N THR A 8 -36.57 -29.38 33.13
CA THR A 8 -36.56 -28.72 31.80
C THR A 8 -35.95 -27.32 31.87
N LYS A 9 -36.17 -26.55 32.92
CA LYS A 9 -35.59 -25.20 33.11
C LYS A 9 -34.08 -25.24 33.31
N LYS A 10 -33.56 -26.21 34.08
CA LYS A 10 -32.12 -26.37 34.31
C LYS A 10 -31.38 -26.80 33.02
N THR A 11 -31.99 -27.62 32.17
CA THR A 11 -31.41 -28.07 30.91
C THR A 11 -31.38 -26.92 29.89
N MET A 12 -32.47 -26.15 29.75
CA MET A 12 -32.50 -24.96 28.88
C MET A 12 -31.48 -23.90 29.30
N LEU A 13 -31.29 -23.67 30.59
CA LEU A 13 -30.32 -22.68 31.09
C LEU A 13 -28.87 -23.10 30.81
N LYS A 14 -28.56 -24.41 30.88
CA LYS A 14 -27.25 -24.96 30.54
C LYS A 14 -26.97 -24.86 29.04
N THR A 15 -27.94 -25.18 28.18
CA THR A 15 -27.83 -25.07 26.73
C THR A 15 -27.66 -23.63 26.27
N CYS A 16 -28.44 -22.69 26.87
CA CYS A 16 -28.33 -21.26 26.56
C CYS A 16 -26.94 -20.70 26.96
N ARG A 17 -26.40 -21.12 28.11
CA ARG A 17 -25.05 -20.74 28.56
C ARG A 17 -23.96 -21.30 27.67
N GLN A 18 -24.08 -22.52 27.15
CA GLN A 18 -23.12 -23.11 26.21
C GLN A 18 -23.15 -22.42 24.86
N VAL A 19 -24.34 -22.05 24.36
CA VAL A 19 -24.48 -21.29 23.09
C VAL A 19 -23.88 -19.90 23.23
N ILE A 20 -24.08 -19.21 24.33
CA ILE A 20 -23.51 -17.89 24.59
C ILE A 20 -21.98 -17.96 24.69
N ILE A 21 -21.44 -18.97 25.40
CA ILE A 21 -19.98 -19.19 25.48
C ILE A 21 -19.39 -19.50 24.11
N GLY A 22 -20.04 -20.32 23.30
CA GLY A 22 -19.63 -20.62 21.92
C GLY A 22 -19.63 -19.37 21.03
N LEU A 23 -20.67 -18.54 21.14
CA LEU A 23 -20.79 -17.29 20.39
C LEU A 23 -19.70 -16.27 20.78
N VAL A 24 -19.41 -16.14 22.08
CA VAL A 24 -18.33 -15.25 22.57
C VAL A 24 -16.95 -15.74 22.12
N LEU A 25 -16.73 -17.07 22.10
CA LEU A 25 -15.46 -17.65 21.65
C LEU A 25 -15.22 -17.41 20.13
N THR A 26 -16.28 -17.50 19.32
CA THR A 26 -16.18 -17.23 17.87
C THR A 26 -15.92 -15.75 17.56
N VAL A 27 -16.50 -14.84 18.33
CA VAL A 27 -16.24 -13.39 18.19
C VAL A 27 -14.81 -13.02 18.62
N ALA A 28 -14.28 -13.68 19.66
CA ALA A 28 -12.92 -13.41 20.14
C ALA A 28 -11.82 -13.84 19.17
N CYS A 29 -12.06 -14.85 18.31
CA CYS A 29 -11.10 -15.30 17.30
C CYS A 29 -11.06 -14.41 16.04
N GLY A 30 -12.03 -13.52 15.83
CA GLY A 30 -12.17 -12.71 14.62
C GLY A 30 -11.38 -11.39 14.61
N ILE A 31 -10.77 -10.96 15.72
CA ILE A 31 -10.16 -9.63 15.86
C ILE A 31 -8.62 -9.61 15.85
N THR A 32 -7.97 -10.70 15.43
CA THR A 32 -6.49 -10.75 15.30
C THR A 32 -6.01 -10.49 13.87
N SER A 33 -6.67 -9.60 13.11
CA SER A 33 -6.08 -9.06 11.89
C SER A 33 -5.13 -7.92 12.29
N CYS A 34 -3.91 -8.25 12.64
CA CYS A 34 -2.81 -7.30 12.79
C CYS A 34 -2.25 -6.97 11.40
N ASP A 35 -2.95 -6.17 10.61
CA ASP A 35 -2.32 -5.42 9.53
C ASP A 35 -1.46 -4.34 10.17
N ARG A 36 -0.14 -4.54 10.15
CA ARG A 36 0.80 -3.52 10.59
C ARG A 36 0.60 -2.31 9.70
N LEU A 37 0.29 -1.17 10.31
CA LEU A 37 0.16 0.09 9.58
C LEU A 37 1.50 0.43 8.92
N PRO A 38 1.49 0.94 7.68
CA PRO A 38 2.70 1.42 7.04
C PRO A 38 3.33 2.53 7.88
N ILE A 39 4.66 2.61 7.91
CA ILE A 39 5.34 3.73 8.57
C ILE A 39 5.16 5.03 7.79
N TYR A 40 4.96 4.90 6.48
CA TYR A 40 4.68 6.00 5.57
C TYR A 40 3.78 5.55 4.43
N SER A 41 2.78 6.35 4.07
CA SER A 41 1.95 6.12 2.88
C SER A 41 1.35 7.45 2.44
N HIS A 42 1.82 7.95 1.30
CA HIS A 42 1.37 9.25 0.78
C HIS A 42 1.35 9.24 -0.74
N TYR A 43 0.37 9.95 -1.32
CA TYR A 43 0.24 10.20 -2.75
C TYR A 43 0.33 11.70 -3.02
N GLU A 44 1.12 12.05 -4.05
CA GLU A 44 1.23 13.40 -4.59
C GLU A 44 0.58 13.45 -5.97
N PRO A 45 -0.28 14.44 -6.24
CA PRO A 45 -0.89 14.61 -7.55
C PRO A 45 0.13 15.10 -8.58
N THR A 46 -0.04 14.68 -9.83
CA THR A 46 0.66 15.27 -10.97
C THR A 46 -0.16 16.41 -11.57
N PRO A 47 0.47 17.33 -12.32
CA PRO A 47 -0.27 18.37 -13.02
C PRO A 47 -1.32 17.82 -13.98
N THR A 48 -2.53 18.39 -13.99
CA THR A 48 -3.62 18.00 -14.88
C THR A 48 -3.32 18.20 -16.36
N THR A 49 -2.38 19.08 -16.67
CA THR A 49 -1.86 19.32 -18.03
C THR A 49 -0.92 18.22 -18.53
N GLY A 50 -0.58 17.28 -17.65
CA GLY A 50 0.37 16.20 -17.85
C GLY A 50 1.65 16.37 -17.05
N TRP A 51 2.29 15.27 -16.72
CA TRP A 51 3.53 15.23 -15.95
C TRP A 51 4.73 15.45 -16.88
N GLU A 52 5.48 16.53 -16.65
CA GLU A 52 6.65 16.86 -17.45
C GLU A 52 7.87 15.99 -17.07
N LYS A 53 8.71 15.68 -18.05
CA LYS A 53 9.87 14.78 -17.87
C LYS A 53 10.87 15.28 -16.85
N ASN A 54 11.01 16.59 -16.73
CA ASN A 54 11.93 17.23 -15.79
C ASN A 54 11.32 17.46 -14.41
N ASP A 55 10.01 17.31 -14.28
CA ASP A 55 9.33 17.43 -12.99
C ASP A 55 9.61 16.22 -12.12
N THR A 56 10.06 16.50 -10.92
CA THR A 56 10.38 15.49 -9.91
C THR A 56 9.36 15.57 -8.77
N ILE A 57 8.69 14.46 -8.51
CA ILE A 57 7.80 14.32 -7.35
C ILE A 57 8.64 13.82 -6.18
N THR A 58 8.52 14.48 -5.02
CA THR A 58 9.39 14.25 -3.88
C THR A 58 8.60 13.81 -2.64
N PHE A 59 9.19 12.87 -1.88
CA PHE A 59 8.61 12.36 -0.65
C PHE A 59 9.64 12.41 0.47
N GLY A 60 9.25 12.97 1.62
CA GLY A 60 10.06 12.98 2.83
C GLY A 60 9.51 11.97 3.84
N ILE A 61 10.19 10.86 4.02
CA ILE A 61 9.83 9.85 5.00
C ILE A 61 10.50 10.21 6.34
N PRO A 62 9.73 10.32 7.44
CA PRO A 62 10.27 10.71 8.74
C PRO A 62 11.25 9.66 9.27
N PRO A 63 12.07 10.01 10.28
CA PRO A 63 13.02 9.10 10.91
C PRO A 63 12.32 7.82 11.41
N VAL A 64 12.88 6.67 11.06
CA VAL A 64 12.38 5.37 11.52
C VAL A 64 12.69 5.17 13.00
N LYS A 65 11.73 4.58 13.73
CA LYS A 65 11.85 4.37 15.19
C LYS A 65 12.68 3.15 15.56
N GLU A 66 12.92 2.25 14.63
CA GLU A 66 13.60 0.99 14.86
C GLU A 66 14.49 0.65 13.68
N ALA A 67 15.66 0.09 13.95
CA ALA A 67 16.49 -0.48 12.89
C ALA A 67 15.82 -1.71 12.26
N GLY A 68 16.00 -1.91 10.95
CA GLY A 68 15.43 -3.08 10.25
C GLY A 68 15.46 -2.96 8.74
N TYR A 69 14.78 -3.90 8.11
CA TYR A 69 14.53 -3.88 6.67
C TYR A 69 13.16 -3.23 6.40
N TYR A 70 13.13 -2.36 5.43
CA TYR A 70 11.95 -1.60 5.04
C TYR A 70 11.65 -1.84 3.57
N LYS A 71 10.44 -2.32 3.30
CA LYS A 71 9.93 -2.54 1.96
C LYS A 71 9.36 -1.23 1.41
N GLU A 72 9.82 -0.84 0.25
CA GLU A 72 9.33 0.33 -0.48
C GLU A 72 8.45 -0.09 -1.64
N GLU A 73 7.29 0.52 -1.74
CA GLU A 73 6.35 0.33 -2.83
C GLU A 73 5.99 1.68 -3.45
N LEU A 74 5.94 1.71 -4.78
CA LEU A 74 5.45 2.83 -5.54
C LEU A 74 4.00 2.58 -5.93
N GLY A 75 3.13 3.51 -5.54
CA GLY A 75 1.76 3.60 -6.00
C GLY A 75 1.67 4.48 -7.25
N LEU A 76 0.91 4.04 -8.23
CA LEU A 76 0.65 4.80 -9.46
C LEU A 76 -0.85 4.85 -9.70
N ARG A 77 -1.39 6.03 -10.00
CA ARG A 77 -2.75 6.19 -10.51
C ARG A 77 -2.72 6.81 -11.88
N ILE A 78 -3.51 6.24 -12.77
CA ILE A 78 -3.73 6.77 -14.13
C ILE A 78 -5.22 6.85 -14.42
N ASN A 79 -5.60 7.74 -15.33
CA ASN A 79 -6.94 7.81 -15.90
C ASN A 79 -6.96 7.28 -17.35
N GLU A 80 -8.09 7.41 -18.02
CA GLU A 80 -8.31 6.94 -19.41
C GLU A 80 -7.48 7.69 -20.46
N ASP A 81 -6.94 8.87 -20.13
CA ASP A 81 -6.10 9.65 -21.05
C ASP A 81 -4.67 9.08 -21.18
N TYR A 82 -4.31 8.09 -20.35
CA TYR A 82 -2.99 7.47 -20.42
C TYR A 82 -2.88 6.53 -21.63
N PRO A 83 -2.06 6.86 -22.67
CA PRO A 83 -2.14 6.17 -23.97
C PRO A 83 -1.15 5.00 -24.12
N PHE A 84 -0.36 4.65 -23.08
CA PHE A 84 0.72 3.68 -23.22
C PHE A 84 0.47 2.41 -22.39
N GLN A 85 1.05 1.29 -22.84
CA GLN A 85 1.00 0.02 -22.12
C GLN A 85 1.99 -0.04 -20.93
N ARG A 86 3.00 0.83 -20.92
CA ARG A 86 4.08 0.83 -19.93
C ARG A 86 4.44 2.24 -19.53
N LEU A 87 4.91 2.38 -18.31
CA LEU A 87 5.52 3.60 -17.79
C LEU A 87 6.89 3.25 -17.21
N CYS A 88 7.92 3.94 -17.64
CA CYS A 88 9.26 3.83 -17.07
C CYS A 88 9.47 4.97 -16.08
N LEU A 89 9.78 4.62 -14.84
CA LEU A 89 10.04 5.56 -13.74
C LEU A 89 11.47 5.37 -13.22
N ILE A 90 12.08 6.48 -12.80
CA ILE A 90 13.32 6.47 -12.02
C ILE A 90 12.96 6.90 -10.60
N VAL A 91 13.32 6.06 -9.65
CA VAL A 91 13.16 6.32 -8.21
C VAL A 91 14.54 6.51 -7.62
N GLN A 92 14.83 7.72 -7.16
CA GLN A 92 16.08 8.08 -6.50
C GLN A 92 15.84 8.18 -5.00
N GLN A 93 16.63 7.47 -4.22
CA GLN A 93 16.50 7.41 -2.77
C GLN A 93 17.76 7.97 -2.13
N THR A 94 17.59 8.76 -1.08
CA THR A 94 18.70 9.26 -0.26
C THR A 94 18.40 8.99 1.20
N VAL A 95 19.25 8.22 1.87
CA VAL A 95 19.19 7.96 3.31
C VAL A 95 19.89 9.09 4.05
N LEU A 96 19.22 9.68 5.02
CA LEU A 96 19.79 10.72 5.89
C LEU A 96 19.92 10.19 7.32
N PRO A 97 21.00 10.54 8.06
CA PRO A 97 22.04 11.54 7.72
C PRO A 97 23.19 11.01 6.87
N SER A 98 23.26 9.70 6.59
CA SER A 98 24.42 9.07 5.92
C SER A 98 24.73 9.63 4.53
N GLY A 99 23.71 10.17 3.83
CA GLY A 99 23.82 10.60 2.44
C GLY A 99 23.90 9.46 1.42
N TYR A 100 23.71 8.19 1.86
CA TYR A 100 23.69 7.04 0.95
C TYR A 100 22.59 7.21 -0.11
N ARG A 101 22.97 7.05 -1.38
CA ARG A 101 22.05 7.19 -2.51
C ARG A 101 21.88 5.88 -3.26
N HIS A 102 20.65 5.59 -3.64
CA HIS A 102 20.29 4.46 -4.49
C HIS A 102 19.32 4.91 -5.59
N ASN A 103 19.43 4.31 -6.77
CA ASN A 103 18.58 4.64 -7.91
C ASN A 103 18.01 3.34 -8.48
N ASP A 104 16.69 3.27 -8.56
CA ASP A 104 15.96 2.17 -9.16
C ASP A 104 15.26 2.62 -10.43
N THR A 105 15.22 1.73 -11.43
CA THR A 105 14.44 1.94 -12.64
C THR A 105 13.28 0.95 -12.68
N LEU A 106 12.06 1.47 -12.58
CA LEU A 106 10.83 0.69 -12.60
C LEU A 106 10.21 0.71 -14.00
N ASN A 107 10.04 -0.47 -14.58
CA ASN A 107 9.29 -0.66 -15.82
C ASN A 107 7.87 -1.14 -15.47
N CYS A 108 6.96 -0.21 -15.25
CA CYS A 108 5.59 -0.48 -14.86
C CYS A 108 4.78 -0.98 -16.05
N HIS A 109 4.33 -2.23 -16.01
CA HIS A 109 3.44 -2.81 -17.02
C HIS A 109 1.99 -2.57 -16.61
N LEU A 110 1.30 -1.68 -17.33
CA LEU A 110 -0.04 -1.19 -16.96
C LEU A 110 -1.14 -1.92 -17.74
N ILE A 111 -0.89 -2.21 -19.01
CA ILE A 111 -1.84 -2.87 -19.90
C ILE A 111 -1.14 -4.09 -20.52
N ASP A 112 -1.83 -5.20 -20.61
CA ASP A 112 -1.27 -6.42 -21.23
C ASP A 112 -1.32 -6.35 -22.76
N LYS A 113 -0.78 -7.38 -23.42
CA LYS A 113 -0.75 -7.48 -24.90
C LYS A 113 -2.14 -7.62 -25.51
N LYS A 114 -3.17 -7.97 -24.72
CA LYS A 114 -4.55 -8.11 -25.16
C LYS A 114 -5.37 -6.82 -24.93
N GLY A 115 -4.74 -5.76 -24.38
CA GLY A 115 -5.41 -4.53 -24.03
C GLY A 115 -6.09 -4.52 -22.66
N THR A 116 -5.90 -5.57 -21.84
CA THR A 116 -6.50 -5.65 -20.51
C THR A 116 -5.69 -4.80 -19.52
N VAL A 117 -6.36 -3.91 -18.82
CA VAL A 117 -5.78 -3.11 -17.74
C VAL A 117 -5.46 -4.00 -16.54
N ARG A 118 -4.25 -3.89 -15.99
CA ARG A 118 -3.79 -4.68 -14.84
C ARG A 118 -4.04 -4.00 -13.50
N GLY A 119 -4.43 -2.72 -13.53
CA GLY A 119 -4.77 -1.94 -12.34
C GLY A 119 -6.17 -2.25 -11.82
N THR A 120 -6.44 -1.83 -10.59
CA THR A 120 -7.76 -1.88 -9.97
C THR A 120 -8.45 -0.53 -10.12
N GLY A 121 -9.73 -0.54 -10.50
CA GLY A 121 -10.52 0.68 -10.68
C GLY A 121 -11.45 0.61 -11.90
N ILE A 122 -12.21 1.67 -12.14
CA ILE A 122 -13.13 1.78 -13.29
C ILE A 122 -12.63 2.86 -14.24
N ASN A 123 -12.64 4.14 -13.86
CA ASN A 123 -12.17 5.27 -14.68
C ASN A 123 -10.78 5.74 -14.29
N HIS A 124 -10.37 5.40 -13.07
CA HIS A 124 -9.02 5.62 -12.54
C HIS A 124 -8.47 4.27 -12.12
N TYR A 125 -7.29 3.94 -12.59
CA TYR A 125 -6.65 2.65 -12.33
C TYR A 125 -5.48 2.84 -11.40
N GLN A 126 -5.48 2.09 -10.31
CA GLN A 126 -4.42 2.09 -9.31
C GLN A 126 -3.55 0.85 -9.45
N TYR A 127 -2.24 1.06 -9.34
CA TYR A 127 -1.20 0.03 -9.39
C TYR A 127 -0.29 0.19 -8.18
N THR A 128 0.34 -0.92 -7.80
CA THR A 128 1.39 -0.95 -6.78
C THR A 128 2.56 -1.76 -7.32
N PHE A 129 3.76 -1.20 -7.24
CA PHE A 129 4.99 -1.82 -7.71
C PHE A 129 5.99 -1.86 -6.57
N HIS A 130 6.64 -3.01 -6.38
CA HIS A 130 7.78 -3.09 -5.46
C HIS A 130 8.96 -2.29 -6.04
N VAL A 131 9.52 -1.40 -5.25
CA VAL A 131 10.73 -0.63 -5.62
C VAL A 131 11.96 -1.37 -5.13
N ASN A 132 12.10 -1.45 -3.81
CA ASN A 132 13.28 -1.98 -3.16
C ASN A 132 12.95 -2.44 -1.74
N THR A 133 13.91 -3.12 -1.10
CA THR A 133 13.92 -3.38 0.34
C THR A 133 15.24 -2.87 0.90
N ILE A 134 15.18 -1.77 1.63
CA ILE A 134 16.36 -1.07 2.17
C ILE A 134 16.53 -1.35 3.66
N ARG A 135 17.80 -1.44 4.11
CA ARG A 135 18.12 -1.51 5.52
C ARG A 135 18.31 -0.10 6.06
N LEU A 136 17.56 0.25 7.11
CA LEU A 136 17.67 1.52 7.81
C LEU A 136 18.10 1.28 9.27
N ALA A 137 18.91 2.16 9.80
CA ALA A 137 19.20 2.26 11.22
C ALA A 137 18.12 3.09 11.93
N GLU A 138 18.01 2.95 13.24
CA GLU A 138 17.16 3.82 14.04
C GLU A 138 17.57 5.28 13.86
N GLY A 139 16.59 6.15 13.61
CA GLY A 139 16.80 7.57 13.33
C GLY A 139 17.08 7.91 11.86
N ASP A 140 17.32 6.93 10.99
CA ASP A 140 17.44 7.18 9.56
C ASP A 140 16.10 7.65 8.98
N SER A 141 16.17 8.63 8.07
CA SER A 141 15.06 9.10 7.27
C SER A 141 15.34 8.94 5.78
N LEU A 142 14.30 8.93 4.94
CA LEU A 142 14.44 8.81 3.50
C LEU A 142 13.92 10.05 2.79
N HIS A 143 14.68 10.49 1.79
CA HIS A 143 14.22 11.44 0.78
C HIS A 143 14.14 10.71 -0.56
N ILE A 144 12.93 10.60 -1.10
CA ILE A 144 12.66 9.86 -2.35
C ILE A 144 12.20 10.85 -3.42
N CYS A 145 12.83 10.75 -4.59
CA CYS A 145 12.51 11.53 -5.78
C CYS A 145 12.07 10.60 -6.90
N VAL A 146 10.92 10.87 -7.50
CA VAL A 146 10.38 10.07 -8.61
C VAL A 146 10.22 10.95 -9.84
N LYS A 147 10.70 10.45 -10.99
CA LYS A 147 10.51 11.08 -12.30
C LYS A 147 10.25 10.02 -13.37
N HIS A 148 9.53 10.39 -14.44
CA HIS A 148 9.38 9.48 -15.56
C HIS A 148 10.58 9.51 -16.50
N ASN A 149 10.90 8.36 -17.12
CA ASN A 149 11.97 8.22 -18.10
C ASN A 149 11.41 7.76 -19.46
N MET A 150 10.31 8.38 -19.87
CA MET A 150 9.70 8.13 -21.17
C MET A 150 10.34 9.01 -22.24
N LYS A 151 10.21 8.60 -23.52
CA LYS A 151 10.69 9.43 -24.66
C LYS A 151 9.87 10.70 -24.82
N ARG A 152 8.58 10.67 -24.46
CA ARG A 152 7.68 11.82 -24.53
C ARG A 152 7.97 12.80 -23.40
N GLU A 153 7.96 14.09 -23.71
CA GLU A 153 8.24 15.15 -22.73
C GLU A 153 7.13 15.30 -21.68
N ILE A 154 5.87 15.23 -22.11
CA ILE A 154 4.70 15.38 -21.23
C ILE A 154 3.92 14.08 -21.24
N MET A 155 3.70 13.49 -20.05
CA MET A 155 2.92 12.28 -19.86
C MET A 155 1.50 12.62 -19.45
N PRO A 156 0.51 12.51 -20.36
CA PRO A 156 -0.89 12.69 -20.00
C PRO A 156 -1.41 11.47 -19.22
N GLY A 157 -2.46 11.66 -18.44
CA GLY A 157 -3.20 10.61 -17.82
C GLY A 157 -2.56 9.94 -16.60
N VAL A 158 -1.35 10.34 -16.21
CA VAL A 158 -0.82 10.04 -14.87
C VAL A 158 -1.47 11.03 -13.92
N THR A 159 -2.16 10.58 -12.88
CA THR A 159 -2.88 11.46 -11.94
C THR A 159 -2.18 11.59 -10.60
N ASP A 160 -1.59 10.51 -10.11
CA ASP A 160 -0.90 10.52 -8.82
C ASP A 160 0.26 9.52 -8.82
N ILE A 161 1.30 9.90 -8.09
CA ILE A 161 2.39 9.02 -7.68
C ILE A 161 2.35 8.90 -6.16
N GLY A 162 2.52 7.70 -5.64
CA GLY A 162 2.54 7.44 -4.21
C GLY A 162 3.77 6.66 -3.78
N ILE A 163 4.18 6.85 -2.54
CA ILE A 163 5.20 6.02 -1.88
C ILE A 163 4.59 5.44 -0.61
N ARG A 164 4.80 4.16 -0.44
CA ARG A 164 4.48 3.40 0.76
C ARG A 164 5.74 2.72 1.28
N VAL A 165 5.96 2.81 2.59
CA VAL A 165 7.08 2.17 3.26
C VAL A 165 6.56 1.36 4.44
N ASP A 166 6.84 0.07 4.43
CA ASP A 166 6.44 -0.89 5.47
C ASP A 166 7.69 -1.50 6.10
N LYS A 167 7.65 -1.75 7.41
CA LYS A 167 8.68 -2.56 8.06
C LYS A 167 8.48 -4.02 7.66
N HIS A 168 9.54 -4.63 7.13
CA HIS A 168 9.52 -6.03 6.65
C HIS A 168 9.65 -7.02 7.80
#